data_7dfc6d7237651df58374cd83b194869f
#
_entry.id   7dfc6d7237651df58374cd83b194869f
#
_cell.length_a   1.000
_cell.length_b   1.000
_cell.length_c   1.000
_cell.angle_alpha   90.00
_cell.angle_beta   90.00
_cell.angle_gamma   90.00
#
_symmetry.space_group_name_H-M   'P 1'
#
loop_
_entity.id
_entity.type
_entity.pdbx_description
1 polymer ?
#
loop_
_entity_poly.entity_id
_entity_poly.type
_entity_poly.pdbx_seq_one_letter_code
_entity_poly.pdbx_strand_id
1 'polypeptide(L)' 'MSAADAIGLAISVLVFAYLVYALFRGERF' A
#
# COMPACT_ATOMS: atom_id res chain seq x y z
N MET A 1 4.75 14.10 13.89
CA MET A 1 5.05 13.53 12.59
C MET A 1 5.72 14.53 11.71
N SER A 2 6.73 14.14 11.00
CA SER A 2 7.38 15.04 10.08
C SER A 2 6.91 14.72 8.67
N ALA A 3 7.34 15.54 7.73
CA ALA A 3 6.95 15.32 6.35
C ALA A 3 7.43 13.96 5.85
N ALA A 4 8.62 13.57 6.27
CA ALA A 4 9.16 12.29 5.84
C ALA A 4 8.31 11.14 6.34
N ASP A 5 7.82 11.24 7.57
CA ASP A 5 6.96 10.21 8.11
C ASP A 5 5.66 10.15 7.35
N ALA A 6 5.10 11.31 7.02
CA ALA A 6 3.83 11.34 6.30
C ALA A 6 3.99 10.72 4.91
N ILE A 7 5.09 11.01 4.24
CA ILE A 7 5.33 10.47 2.92
C ILE A 7 5.50 8.96 3.00
N GLY A 8 6.27 8.50 3.96
CA GLY A 8 6.46 7.07 4.15
C GLY A 8 5.17 6.35 4.42
N LEU A 9 4.34 6.95 5.25
CA LEU A 9 3.06 6.36 5.58
C LEU A 9 2.16 6.29 4.37
N ALA A 10 2.14 7.36 3.58
CA ALA A 10 1.31 7.38 2.38
C ALA A 10 1.74 6.30 1.40
N ILE A 11 3.04 6.16 1.21
CA ILE A 11 3.55 5.14 0.30
C ILE A 11 3.21 3.75 0.81
N SER A 12 3.34 3.54 2.11
CA SER A 12 3.02 2.24 2.68
C SER A 12 1.56 1.89 2.46
N VAL A 13 0.68 2.85 2.66
CA VAL A 13 -0.74 2.61 2.47
C VAL A 13 -1.04 2.28 1.02
N LEU A 14 -0.40 3.00 0.10
CA LEU A 14 -0.62 2.75 -1.31
C LEU A 14 -0.16 1.35 -1.71
N VAL A 15 1.02 0.95 -1.24
CA VAL A 15 1.54 -0.36 -1.56
C VAL A 15 0.66 -1.44 -0.96
N PHE A 16 0.25 -1.24 0.28
CA PHE A 16 -0.59 -2.21 0.94
C PHE A 16 -1.91 -2.37 0.23
N ALA A 17 -2.52 -1.25 -0.14
CA ALA A 17 -3.79 -1.29 -0.86
C ALA A 17 -3.61 -1.97 -2.21
N TYR A 18 -2.49 -1.72 -2.86
CA TYR A 18 -2.23 -2.34 -4.14
C TYR A 18 -2.13 -3.86 -4.01
N LEU A 19 -1.45 -4.32 -2.97
CA LEU A 19 -1.31 -5.75 -2.76
C LEU A 19 -2.65 -6.40 -2.48
N VAL A 20 -3.47 -5.75 -1.67
CA VAL A 20 -4.78 -6.29 -1.36
C VAL A 20 -5.64 -6.32 -2.61
N TYR A 21 -5.58 -5.27 -3.40
CA TYR A 21 -6.35 -5.21 -4.63
C TYR A 21 -5.92 -6.30 -5.59
N ALA A 22 -4.62 -6.52 -5.71
CA ALA A 22 -4.12 -7.55 -6.59
C ALA A 22 -4.56 -8.93 -6.12
N LEU A 23 -4.61 -9.12 -4.83
CA LEU A 23 -5.02 -10.38 -4.28
C LEU A 23 -6.46 -10.70 -4.63
N PHE A 24 -7.34 -9.72 -4.43
CA PHE A 24 -8.74 -9.92 -4.77
C PHE A 24 -8.93 -10.06 -6.26
N ARG A 25 -8.13 -9.31 -7.03
CA ARG A 25 -8.32 -9.36 -8.43
C ARG A 25 -7.84 -10.64 -9.04
N GLY A 26 -6.66 -11.03 -8.73
CA GLY A 26 -6.11 -12.23 -9.30
C GLY A 26 -6.26 -13.40 -8.40
N GLU A 27 -5.96 -13.18 -7.18
CA GLU A 27 -6.10 -14.25 -6.25
C GLU A 27 -5.56 -15.53 -6.72
N ARG A 28 -4.52 -15.55 -7.41
CA ARG A 28 -4.00 -16.78 -7.83
C ARG A 28 -2.58 -16.81 -7.53
N PHE A 29 -2.13 -17.69 -6.92
CA PHE A 29 -0.80 -17.84 -6.63
C PHE A 29 -0.25 -19.07 -7.18
#